data_bad163a0c375f906bdb455eca2ccb72b
#
_entry.id   bad163a0c375f906bdb455eca2ccb72b
#
_cell.length_a   1.000
_cell.length_b   1.000
_cell.length_c   1.000
_cell.angle_alpha   90.00
_cell.angle_beta   90.00
_cell.angle_gamma   90.00
#
_symmetry.space_group_name_H-M   'P 1'
#
loop_
_entity.id
_entity.type
_entity.pdbx_description
1 polymer ?
#
loop_
_entity_poly.entity_id
_entity_poly.type
_entity_poly.pdbx_seq_one_letter_code
_entity_poly.pdbx_strand_id
1 'polypeptide(L)'
;MEHTWPENALFDTFSFTQQITYDGGANSIYFWGNHFQFQNGKGGQIGLFNRGHHTIHFSIRNAIGWKNGKCKHFTQEGSGVRCEIEFPWKIGIPYKLDVFKNGDLVTGTITDLISDKKTTVGTIEVPTTYGKLQKSYGFVEDHSRWKRHLSSCYVLSPQSSTFFSPRAIKQNIEYEANMNASTQGKCTDSYIIQKACTLSFCMNSISDLGGFASPSAGPEIPISNGKDLTAQEISKVLQKKSLLLFV
;
A
#
# COMPACT_ATOMS: atom_id res chain seq x y z
N MET A 1 -9.90 -0.41 0.21
CA MET A 1 -10.23 0.95 -0.27
C MET A 1 -10.34 0.88 -1.77
N GLU A 2 -11.52 1.13 -2.28
CA GLU A 2 -11.77 1.12 -3.73
C GLU A 2 -11.29 2.44 -4.35
N HIS A 3 -10.68 2.36 -5.52
CA HIS A 3 -10.24 3.52 -6.29
C HIS A 3 -11.10 3.66 -7.54
N THR A 4 -11.80 4.79 -7.68
CA THR A 4 -12.62 5.08 -8.86
C THR A 4 -11.86 6.01 -9.78
N TRP A 5 -11.49 5.48 -10.95
CA TRP A 5 -10.82 6.18 -12.02
C TRP A 5 -11.84 6.65 -13.07
N PRO A 6 -11.50 7.62 -13.93
CA PRO A 6 -12.33 7.95 -15.09
C PRO A 6 -12.62 6.72 -15.92
N GLU A 7 -13.84 6.63 -16.45
CA GLU A 7 -14.30 5.48 -17.21
C GLU A 7 -13.38 5.18 -18.40
N ASN A 8 -13.03 3.89 -18.58
CA ASN A 8 -12.16 3.40 -19.65
C ASN A 8 -10.75 4.05 -19.70
N ALA A 9 -10.33 4.74 -18.64
CA ALA A 9 -9.00 5.30 -18.59
C ALA A 9 -7.92 4.22 -18.51
N LEU A 10 -6.84 4.43 -19.26
CA LEU A 10 -5.68 3.56 -19.32
C LEU A 10 -4.44 4.38 -18.99
N PHE A 11 -3.58 3.83 -18.14
CA PHE A 11 -2.47 4.56 -17.56
C PHE A 11 -1.14 3.88 -17.81
N ASP A 12 -0.08 4.67 -17.80
CA ASP A 12 1.31 4.19 -17.87
C ASP A 12 1.91 4.04 -16.46
N THR A 13 1.40 4.83 -15.50
CA THR A 13 1.87 4.82 -14.12
C THR A 13 0.71 4.89 -13.14
N PHE A 14 0.79 4.11 -12.05
CA PHE A 14 0.06 4.34 -10.82
C PHE A 14 1.02 4.77 -9.71
N SER A 15 0.60 5.74 -8.91
CA SER A 15 1.31 6.24 -7.73
C SER A 15 0.39 6.15 -6.51
N PHE A 16 0.83 5.40 -5.50
CA PHE A 16 0.11 5.18 -4.25
C PHE A 16 0.90 5.80 -3.11
N THR A 17 0.29 6.69 -2.34
CA THR A 17 0.92 7.24 -1.15
C THR A 17 0.23 6.68 0.09
N GLN A 18 1.03 6.19 1.03
CA GLN A 18 0.54 5.63 2.28
C GLN A 18 1.47 5.95 3.45
N GLN A 19 0.89 5.98 4.64
CA GLN A 19 1.59 6.22 5.90
C GLN A 19 1.09 5.20 6.93
N ILE A 20 2.00 4.42 7.52
CA ILE A 20 1.69 3.55 8.65
C ILE A 20 1.87 4.37 9.92
N THR A 21 0.83 4.51 10.72
CA THR A 21 0.88 5.22 12.00
C THR A 21 1.04 4.29 13.20
N TYR A 22 0.66 3.01 13.03
CA TYR A 22 0.96 1.94 13.96
C TYR A 22 0.99 0.58 13.22
N ASP A 23 2.05 -0.20 13.39
CA ASP A 23 2.31 -1.41 12.61
C ASP A 23 1.94 -2.73 13.31
N GLY A 24 1.36 -2.64 14.51
CA GLY A 24 0.97 -3.80 15.30
C GLY A 24 2.07 -4.39 16.18
N GLY A 25 3.29 -3.83 16.13
CA GLY A 25 4.43 -4.27 16.92
C GLY A 25 5.08 -5.57 16.44
N ALA A 26 6.04 -6.09 17.21
CA ALA A 26 6.94 -7.18 16.82
C ALA A 26 6.25 -8.52 16.51
N ASN A 27 5.04 -8.74 17.00
CA ASN A 27 4.31 -9.99 16.82
C ASN A 27 3.24 -9.93 15.73
N SER A 28 3.06 -8.78 15.10
CA SER A 28 2.11 -8.60 14.00
C SER A 28 2.71 -8.99 12.66
N ILE A 29 1.87 -9.36 11.72
CA ILE A 29 2.25 -9.62 10.35
C ILE A 29 1.21 -8.95 9.46
N TYR A 30 1.45 -7.68 9.11
CA TYR A 30 0.57 -6.89 8.28
C TYR A 30 1.17 -6.57 6.93
N PHE A 31 0.33 -6.60 5.91
CA PHE A 31 0.61 -6.09 4.58
C PHE A 31 -0.32 -4.93 4.25
N TRP A 32 0.23 -3.74 4.06
CA TRP A 32 -0.46 -2.55 3.58
C TRP A 32 -0.16 -2.43 2.10
N GLY A 33 -1.08 -2.95 1.29
CA GLY A 33 -0.89 -3.16 -0.13
C GLY A 33 -1.77 -2.28 -1.01
N ASN A 34 -1.29 -2.09 -2.23
CA ASN A 34 -2.05 -1.52 -3.33
C ASN A 34 -2.04 -2.54 -4.47
N HIS A 35 -3.22 -3.02 -4.82
CA HIS A 35 -3.43 -3.86 -5.99
C HIS A 35 -3.58 -2.98 -7.23
N PHE A 36 -3.03 -3.43 -8.34
CA PHE A 36 -3.22 -2.83 -9.64
C PHE A 36 -3.57 -3.91 -10.68
N GLN A 37 -4.33 -3.51 -11.69
CA GLN A 37 -4.81 -4.41 -12.73
C GLN A 37 -4.52 -3.84 -14.11
N PHE A 38 -4.15 -4.72 -15.02
CA PHE A 38 -3.97 -4.41 -16.44
C PHE A 38 -5.28 -4.59 -17.22
N GLN A 39 -5.30 -4.14 -18.48
CA GLN A 39 -6.45 -4.23 -19.37
C GLN A 39 -6.97 -5.66 -19.55
N ASN A 40 -6.09 -6.66 -19.54
CA ASN A 40 -6.47 -8.07 -19.70
C ASN A 40 -7.04 -8.70 -18.41
N GLY A 41 -7.24 -7.92 -17.34
CA GLY A 41 -7.74 -8.40 -16.05
C GLY A 41 -6.70 -9.07 -15.15
N LYS A 42 -5.47 -9.27 -15.61
CA LYS A 42 -4.36 -9.72 -14.75
C LYS A 42 -3.85 -8.55 -13.91
N GLY A 43 -3.16 -8.84 -12.83
CA GLY A 43 -2.71 -7.78 -11.93
C GLY A 43 -1.56 -8.18 -11.05
N GLY A 44 -1.21 -7.25 -10.19
CA GLY A 44 -0.16 -7.38 -9.19
C GLY A 44 -0.44 -6.53 -7.98
N GLN A 45 0.52 -6.48 -7.10
CA GLN A 45 0.43 -5.68 -5.87
C GLN A 45 1.79 -5.12 -5.50
N ILE A 46 1.78 -3.95 -4.85
CA ILE A 46 2.93 -3.30 -4.26
C ILE A 46 2.55 -2.77 -2.88
N GLY A 47 3.43 -2.91 -1.89
CA GLY A 47 3.10 -2.43 -0.54
C GLY A 47 4.20 -2.60 0.49
N LEU A 48 3.94 -2.02 1.66
CA LEU A 48 4.75 -2.14 2.86
C LEU A 48 4.36 -3.40 3.62
N PHE A 49 5.35 -4.13 4.10
CA PHE A 49 5.11 -5.37 4.82
C PHE A 49 5.88 -5.39 6.15
N ASN A 50 5.18 -5.72 7.26
CA ASN A 50 5.78 -6.09 8.53
C ASN A 50 5.69 -7.61 8.70
N ARG A 51 6.84 -8.27 8.85
CA ARG A 51 6.96 -9.71 9.14
C ARG A 51 7.83 -9.98 10.38
N GLY A 52 7.86 -9.03 11.32
CA GLY A 52 8.86 -8.94 12.37
C GLY A 52 10.12 -8.19 11.91
N HIS A 53 10.19 -7.86 10.64
CA HIS A 53 11.11 -6.90 10.01
C HIS A 53 10.40 -6.22 8.84
N HIS A 54 10.81 -5.02 8.52
CA HIS A 54 10.18 -4.18 7.50
C HIS A 54 10.71 -4.50 6.10
N THR A 55 9.78 -4.81 5.18
CA THR A 55 10.09 -5.08 3.76
C THR A 55 9.15 -4.32 2.84
N ILE A 56 9.55 -4.24 1.57
CA ILE A 56 8.69 -3.86 0.45
C ILE A 56 8.46 -5.08 -0.41
N HIS A 57 7.20 -5.30 -0.74
CA HIS A 57 6.76 -6.36 -1.63
C HIS A 57 6.22 -5.77 -2.93
N PHE A 58 6.64 -6.34 -4.07
CA PHE A 58 6.13 -6.06 -5.40
C PHE A 58 5.97 -7.35 -6.16
N SER A 59 4.77 -7.67 -6.65
CA SER A 59 4.53 -8.91 -7.37
C SER A 59 3.51 -8.75 -8.50
N ILE A 60 3.64 -9.60 -9.53
CA ILE A 60 2.70 -9.66 -10.65
C ILE A 60 2.38 -11.12 -10.94
N ARG A 61 1.08 -11.42 -11.00
CA ARG A 61 0.58 -12.77 -11.34
C ARG A 61 0.80 -13.06 -12.82
N ASN A 62 1.16 -14.32 -13.14
CA ASN A 62 1.42 -14.83 -14.47
C ASN A 62 2.51 -14.05 -15.24
N ALA A 63 3.38 -13.34 -14.54
CA ALA A 63 4.57 -12.71 -15.12
C ALA A 63 5.57 -13.78 -15.58
N ILE A 64 6.36 -13.44 -16.61
CA ILE A 64 7.29 -14.38 -17.26
C ILE A 64 8.66 -14.42 -16.58
N GLY A 65 9.14 -13.26 -16.08
CA GLY A 65 10.46 -13.14 -15.49
C GLY A 65 10.69 -11.75 -14.91
N TRP A 66 11.94 -11.40 -14.75
CA TRP A 66 12.36 -10.07 -14.24
C TRP A 66 13.72 -9.68 -14.84
N LYS A 67 13.98 -8.38 -14.86
CA LYS A 67 15.24 -7.80 -15.35
C LYS A 67 16.12 -7.27 -14.22
N ASN A 68 15.49 -6.87 -13.09
CA ASN A 68 16.19 -6.23 -11.98
C ASN A 68 15.45 -6.50 -10.66
N GLY A 69 16.20 -6.50 -9.56
CA GLY A 69 15.71 -6.65 -8.18
C GLY A 69 15.94 -8.05 -7.59
N LYS A 70 15.70 -8.18 -6.29
CA LYS A 70 15.70 -9.47 -5.58
C LYS A 70 14.36 -10.17 -5.83
N CYS A 71 14.22 -10.81 -6.97
CA CYS A 71 12.98 -11.41 -7.41
C CYS A 71 13.06 -12.94 -7.48
N LYS A 72 11.90 -13.60 -7.44
CA LYS A 72 11.75 -15.04 -7.64
C LYS A 72 10.36 -15.39 -8.17
N HIS A 73 10.23 -16.53 -8.79
CA HIS A 73 8.93 -17.10 -9.08
C HIS A 73 8.20 -17.52 -7.81
N PHE A 74 6.88 -17.42 -7.82
CA PHE A 74 6.00 -17.98 -6.79
C PHE A 74 4.92 -18.85 -7.44
N THR A 75 4.44 -19.85 -6.67
CA THR A 75 3.39 -20.79 -7.10
C THR A 75 2.26 -20.93 -6.08
N GLN A 76 2.40 -20.27 -4.93
CA GLN A 76 1.34 -20.19 -3.92
C GLN A 76 0.32 -19.14 -4.35
N GLU A 77 -0.97 -19.45 -4.26
CA GLU A 77 -2.08 -18.57 -4.68
C GLU A 77 -2.05 -18.16 -6.16
N GLY A 78 -1.59 -19.05 -7.02
CA GLY A 78 -1.33 -18.83 -8.44
C GLY A 78 0.18 -18.74 -8.73
N SER A 79 0.53 -18.54 -10.01
CA SER A 79 1.92 -18.37 -10.44
C SER A 79 2.24 -16.91 -10.72
N GLY A 80 3.53 -16.56 -10.70
CA GLY A 80 4.00 -15.22 -11.05
C GLY A 80 5.40 -14.92 -10.58
N VAL A 81 5.76 -13.64 -10.58
CA VAL A 81 7.05 -13.15 -10.11
C VAL A 81 6.83 -12.19 -8.94
N ARG A 82 7.64 -12.35 -7.91
CA ARG A 82 7.67 -11.51 -6.71
C ARG A 82 9.08 -10.99 -6.48
N CYS A 83 9.19 -9.67 -6.31
CA CYS A 83 10.38 -8.98 -5.84
C CYS A 83 10.13 -8.51 -4.39
N GLU A 84 11.08 -8.75 -3.51
CA GLU A 84 11.00 -8.35 -2.11
C GLU A 84 12.37 -7.87 -1.64
N ILE A 85 12.41 -6.69 -1.02
CA ILE A 85 13.63 -6.11 -0.48
C ILE A 85 13.44 -5.77 1.00
N GLU A 86 14.47 -5.93 1.80
CA GLU A 86 14.53 -5.30 3.11
C GLU A 86 14.56 -3.79 2.92
N PHE A 87 13.63 -3.13 3.57
CA PHE A 87 13.50 -1.68 3.51
C PHE A 87 13.01 -1.22 4.89
N PRO A 88 13.87 -0.58 5.69
CA PRO A 88 13.55 -0.19 7.05
C PRO A 88 12.64 1.06 7.06
N TRP A 89 11.44 0.91 6.50
CA TRP A 89 10.44 1.97 6.56
C TRP A 89 10.07 2.26 8.02
N LYS A 90 9.66 3.48 8.31
CA LYS A 90 9.39 3.97 9.65
C LYS A 90 7.92 4.35 9.80
N ILE A 91 7.38 4.09 10.99
CA ILE A 91 6.07 4.59 11.42
C ILE A 91 6.07 6.12 11.33
N GLY A 92 4.95 6.69 10.88
CA GLY A 92 4.78 8.14 10.75
C GLY A 92 5.41 8.75 9.49
N ILE A 93 6.19 8.01 8.71
CA ILE A 93 6.75 8.50 7.45
C ILE A 93 5.82 8.15 6.28
N PRO A 94 5.44 9.12 5.43
CA PRO A 94 4.70 8.84 4.21
C PRO A 94 5.63 8.32 3.13
N TYR A 95 5.21 7.24 2.47
CA TYR A 95 5.91 6.62 1.35
C TYR A 95 5.05 6.65 0.09
N LYS A 96 5.67 6.98 -1.04
CA LYS A 96 5.06 6.87 -2.36
C LYS A 96 5.55 5.60 -3.06
N LEU A 97 4.64 4.78 -3.49
CA LEU A 97 4.85 3.54 -4.23
C LEU A 97 4.41 3.76 -5.67
N ASP A 98 5.34 3.70 -6.62
CA ASP A 98 5.02 3.85 -8.02
C ASP A 98 5.08 2.48 -8.74
N VAL A 99 4.12 2.26 -9.62
CA VAL A 99 4.10 1.14 -10.58
C VAL A 99 4.10 1.76 -11.98
N PHE A 100 5.21 1.62 -12.68
CA PHE A 100 5.40 2.17 -14.03
C PHE A 100 5.51 1.05 -15.06
N LYS A 101 4.69 1.10 -16.11
CA LYS A 101 4.70 0.15 -17.22
C LYS A 101 5.24 0.78 -18.49
N ASN A 102 6.30 0.18 -19.04
CA ASN A 102 6.90 0.55 -20.31
C ASN A 102 7.13 -0.71 -21.16
N GLY A 103 6.42 -0.83 -22.28
CA GLY A 103 6.41 -2.07 -23.04
C GLY A 103 5.98 -3.26 -22.19
N ASP A 104 6.79 -4.31 -22.16
CA ASP A 104 6.55 -5.55 -21.40
C ASP A 104 7.18 -5.50 -19.99
N LEU A 105 7.79 -4.38 -19.62
CA LEU A 105 8.43 -4.21 -18.33
C LEU A 105 7.55 -3.39 -17.39
N VAL A 106 7.42 -3.87 -16.16
CA VAL A 106 6.72 -3.20 -15.08
C VAL A 106 7.68 -2.99 -13.93
N THR A 107 7.93 -1.73 -13.57
CA THR A 107 8.87 -1.37 -12.51
C THR A 107 8.12 -0.88 -11.28
N GLY A 108 8.41 -1.49 -10.13
CA GLY A 108 7.94 -1.05 -8.83
C GLY A 108 9.02 -0.25 -8.12
N THR A 109 8.67 0.92 -7.59
CA THR A 109 9.59 1.76 -6.80
C THR A 109 8.93 2.26 -5.53
N ILE A 110 9.74 2.61 -4.53
CA ILE A 110 9.33 3.31 -3.32
C ILE A 110 10.12 4.60 -3.17
N THR A 111 9.45 5.67 -2.74
CA THR A 111 10.07 6.95 -2.40
C THR A 111 9.69 7.34 -0.97
N ASP A 112 10.66 7.56 -0.12
CA ASP A 112 10.48 8.22 1.18
C ASP A 112 10.20 9.71 0.90
N LEU A 113 9.01 10.20 1.26
CA LEU A 113 8.60 11.57 0.93
C LEU A 113 9.22 12.65 1.83
N ILE A 114 9.91 12.26 2.90
CA ILE A 114 10.64 13.19 3.76
C ILE A 114 12.06 13.41 3.23
N SER A 115 12.77 12.32 2.93
CA SER A 115 14.16 12.38 2.44
C SER A 115 14.27 12.47 0.92
N ASP A 116 13.18 12.26 0.19
CA ASP A 116 13.11 12.19 -1.27
C ASP A 116 13.92 11.03 -1.88
N LYS A 117 14.32 10.07 -1.03
CA LYS A 117 15.10 8.92 -1.47
C LYS A 117 14.20 7.91 -2.18
N LYS A 118 14.47 7.70 -3.47
CA LYS A 118 13.80 6.69 -4.31
C LYS A 118 14.60 5.40 -4.38
N THR A 119 13.92 4.28 -4.23
CA THR A 119 14.50 2.93 -4.32
C THR A 119 13.69 2.08 -5.29
N THR A 120 14.35 1.38 -6.21
CA THR A 120 13.69 0.39 -7.08
C THR A 120 13.54 -0.92 -6.34
N VAL A 121 12.32 -1.44 -6.30
CA VAL A 121 12.00 -2.75 -5.70
C VAL A 121 12.32 -3.87 -6.68
N GLY A 122 11.92 -3.68 -7.94
CA GLY A 122 12.22 -4.60 -9.01
C GLY A 122 11.58 -4.19 -10.33
N THR A 123 12.04 -4.83 -11.43
CA THR A 123 11.47 -4.70 -12.77
C THR A 123 11.06 -6.08 -13.25
N ILE A 124 9.75 -6.31 -13.36
CA ILE A 124 9.12 -7.59 -13.72
C ILE A 124 8.73 -7.55 -15.19
N GLU A 125 8.96 -8.66 -15.88
CA GLU A 125 8.60 -8.86 -17.29
C GLU A 125 7.24 -9.58 -17.39
N VAL A 126 6.33 -9.00 -18.15
CA VAL A 126 4.97 -9.51 -18.36
C VAL A 126 4.70 -9.78 -19.83
N PRO A 127 3.74 -10.66 -20.18
CA PRO A 127 3.33 -10.84 -21.56
C PRO A 127 2.84 -9.53 -22.21
N THR A 128 3.11 -9.35 -23.49
CA THR A 128 2.66 -8.19 -24.30
C THR A 128 1.14 -8.00 -24.24
N THR A 129 0.40 -9.09 -24.04
CA THR A 129 -1.07 -9.11 -23.93
C THR A 129 -1.64 -8.45 -22.67
N TYR A 130 -0.79 -8.00 -21.74
CA TYR A 130 -1.29 -7.37 -20.51
C TYR A 130 -1.93 -6.00 -20.76
N GLY A 131 -1.48 -5.28 -21.78
CA GLY A 131 -1.96 -3.92 -22.04
C GLY A 131 -1.48 -2.93 -20.97
N LYS A 132 -2.16 -1.78 -20.87
CA LYS A 132 -1.86 -0.70 -19.90
C LYS A 132 -2.48 -0.99 -18.54
N LEU A 133 -2.11 -0.21 -17.53
CA LEU A 133 -2.74 -0.19 -16.21
C LEU A 133 -4.16 0.40 -16.33
N GLN A 134 -5.13 -0.17 -15.61
CA GLN A 134 -6.53 0.22 -15.74
C GLN A 134 -7.24 0.44 -14.41
N LYS A 135 -7.10 -0.48 -13.46
CA LYS A 135 -7.79 -0.45 -12.17
C LYS A 135 -6.82 -0.58 -11.01
N SER A 136 -7.21 -0.08 -9.85
CA SER A 136 -6.46 -0.30 -8.62
C SER A 136 -7.37 -0.26 -7.39
N TYR A 137 -6.89 -0.79 -6.28
CA TYR A 137 -7.49 -0.65 -4.96
C TYR A 137 -6.42 -0.81 -3.88
N GLY A 138 -6.60 -0.14 -2.75
CA GLY A 138 -5.76 -0.31 -1.57
C GLY A 138 -6.37 -1.30 -0.58
N PHE A 139 -5.53 -1.99 0.20
CA PHE A 139 -6.00 -2.93 1.22
C PHE A 139 -4.99 -3.04 2.38
N VAL A 140 -5.49 -3.52 3.51
CA VAL A 140 -4.67 -3.96 4.65
C VAL A 140 -5.05 -5.38 4.95
N GLU A 141 -4.06 -6.25 5.02
CA GLU A 141 -4.24 -7.68 5.23
C GLU A 141 -3.40 -8.17 6.41
N ASP A 142 -4.05 -8.88 7.35
CA ASP A 142 -3.37 -9.58 8.44
C ASP A 142 -2.95 -10.98 7.99
N HIS A 143 -1.64 -11.22 7.98
CA HIS A 143 -1.04 -12.50 7.66
C HIS A 143 -0.69 -13.35 8.90
N SER A 144 -0.95 -12.89 10.12
CA SER A 144 -0.59 -13.59 11.36
C SER A 144 -1.30 -14.93 11.51
N ARG A 145 -2.50 -15.07 10.94
CA ARG A 145 -3.31 -16.30 10.95
C ARG A 145 -2.60 -17.50 10.35
N TRP A 146 -1.81 -17.32 9.32
CA TRP A 146 -1.06 -18.38 8.66
C TRP A 146 -0.03 -19.06 9.58
N LYS A 147 0.51 -18.30 10.53
CA LYS A 147 1.52 -18.81 11.48
C LYS A 147 0.93 -19.31 12.79
N ARG A 148 -0.23 -18.80 13.21
CA ARG A 148 -0.75 -19.02 14.57
C ARG A 148 -2.06 -19.80 14.62
N HIS A 149 -2.65 -20.18 13.49
CA HIS A 149 -3.96 -20.83 13.40
C HIS A 149 -5.06 -20.09 14.20
N LEU A 150 -4.98 -18.77 14.26
CA LEU A 150 -5.92 -17.95 15.00
C LEU A 150 -7.29 -17.97 14.32
N SER A 151 -8.33 -18.35 15.03
CA SER A 151 -9.70 -18.51 14.51
C SER A 151 -10.61 -17.33 14.81
N SER A 152 -10.18 -16.37 15.65
CA SER A 152 -10.99 -15.27 16.14
C SER A 152 -10.52 -13.93 15.63
N CYS A 153 -11.46 -13.04 15.26
CA CYS A 153 -11.18 -11.66 14.89
C CYS A 153 -10.69 -10.80 16.07
N TYR A 154 -10.97 -11.23 17.30
CA TYR A 154 -10.57 -10.53 18.52
C TYR A 154 -9.07 -10.65 18.85
N VAL A 155 -8.34 -11.48 18.13
CA VAL A 155 -6.89 -11.65 18.31
C VAL A 155 -6.07 -10.96 17.21
N LEU A 156 -6.70 -10.13 16.40
CA LEU A 156 -5.98 -9.27 15.46
C LEU A 156 -5.11 -8.27 16.23
N SER A 157 -3.85 -8.17 15.86
CA SER A 157 -2.99 -7.12 16.42
C SER A 157 -3.53 -5.74 16.01
N PRO A 158 -3.51 -4.73 16.89
CA PRO A 158 -3.90 -3.38 16.50
C PRO A 158 -2.98 -2.87 15.40
N GLN A 159 -3.51 -2.08 14.48
CA GLN A 159 -2.75 -1.37 13.45
C GLN A 159 -3.47 -0.08 13.06
N SER A 160 -2.74 0.87 12.50
CA SER A 160 -3.32 2.08 11.95
C SER A 160 -2.52 2.59 10.76
N SER A 161 -3.24 3.03 9.72
CA SER A 161 -2.63 3.52 8.49
C SER A 161 -3.52 4.52 7.76
N THR A 162 -2.89 5.37 6.97
CA THR A 162 -3.55 6.32 6.07
C THR A 162 -3.13 6.02 4.64
N PHE A 163 -4.11 5.92 3.76
CA PHE A 163 -3.92 5.84 2.32
C PHE A 163 -4.42 7.13 1.70
N PHE A 164 -3.57 7.78 0.92
CA PHE A 164 -3.92 9.01 0.21
C PHE A 164 -4.49 8.70 -1.17
N SER A 165 -5.25 9.63 -1.75
CA SER A 165 -5.79 9.46 -3.09
C SER A 165 -4.70 9.09 -4.07
N PRO A 166 -4.83 7.94 -4.74
CA PRO A 166 -3.84 7.50 -5.70
C PRO A 166 -3.88 8.37 -6.95
N ARG A 167 -2.72 8.49 -7.58
CA ARG A 167 -2.53 9.21 -8.81
C ARG A 167 -2.13 8.28 -9.94
N ALA A 168 -2.46 8.68 -11.16
CA ALA A 168 -2.11 7.95 -12.36
C ALA A 168 -1.65 8.91 -13.45
N ILE A 169 -0.73 8.46 -14.30
CA ILE A 169 -0.22 9.26 -15.42
C ILE A 169 -0.58 8.54 -16.73
N LYS A 170 -1.17 9.32 -17.65
CA LYS A 170 -1.40 8.95 -19.04
C LYS A 170 -0.91 10.08 -19.94
N GLN A 171 0.06 9.81 -20.81
CA GLN A 171 0.60 10.82 -21.74
C GLN A 171 0.98 12.14 -21.06
N ASN A 172 1.66 12.07 -19.93
CA ASN A 172 2.07 13.22 -19.09
C ASN A 172 0.91 14.00 -18.43
N ILE A 173 -0.32 13.54 -18.53
CA ILE A 173 -1.47 14.09 -17.80
C ILE A 173 -1.66 13.28 -16.53
N GLU A 174 -1.73 13.98 -15.39
CA GLU A 174 -2.00 13.37 -14.09
C GLU A 174 -3.52 13.32 -13.82
N TYR A 175 -3.95 12.19 -13.28
CA TYR A 175 -5.30 11.91 -12.82
C TYR A 175 -5.25 11.53 -11.35
N GLU A 176 -6.25 11.93 -10.59
CA GLU A 176 -6.44 11.51 -9.20
C GLU A 176 -7.72 10.68 -9.10
N ALA A 177 -7.67 9.56 -8.37
CA ALA A 177 -8.83 8.72 -8.16
C ALA A 177 -9.64 9.19 -6.94
N ASN A 178 -10.96 9.01 -7.01
CA ASN A 178 -11.79 9.03 -5.82
C ASN A 178 -11.61 7.74 -5.03
N MET A 179 -11.63 7.84 -3.70
CA MET A 179 -11.52 6.69 -2.82
C MET A 179 -12.77 6.46 -2.00
N ASN A 180 -13.11 5.19 -1.81
CA ASN A 180 -14.14 4.75 -0.89
C ASN A 180 -13.66 3.55 -0.06
N ALA A 181 -13.93 3.56 1.25
CA ALA A 181 -13.55 2.45 2.11
C ALA A 181 -14.65 1.41 2.18
N SER A 182 -14.28 0.16 1.92
CA SER A 182 -15.12 -1.01 2.16
C SER A 182 -14.43 -1.95 3.15
N THR A 183 -15.20 -2.82 3.82
CA THR A 183 -14.68 -3.89 4.66
C THR A 183 -15.07 -5.21 4.02
N GLN A 184 -14.08 -6.08 3.79
CA GLN A 184 -14.30 -7.40 3.22
C GLN A 184 -13.66 -8.46 4.13
N GLY A 185 -14.23 -9.65 4.13
CA GLY A 185 -13.72 -10.79 4.89
C GLY A 185 -14.54 -11.12 6.13
N LYS A 186 -14.02 -12.03 6.94
CA LYS A 186 -14.74 -12.57 8.11
C LYS A 186 -14.78 -11.61 9.30
N CYS A 187 -13.83 -10.68 9.38
CA CYS A 187 -13.74 -9.70 10.46
C CYS A 187 -14.25 -8.36 9.96
N THR A 188 -15.57 -8.18 10.04
CA THR A 188 -16.25 -6.96 9.57
C THR A 188 -16.85 -6.13 10.70
N ASP A 189 -16.59 -6.52 11.96
CA ASP A 189 -17.11 -5.84 13.14
C ASP A 189 -16.56 -4.40 13.18
N SER A 190 -17.47 -3.42 13.16
CA SER A 190 -17.15 -2.01 13.15
C SER A 190 -16.49 -1.51 14.44
N TYR A 191 -16.61 -2.25 15.55
CA TYR A 191 -15.93 -1.92 16.79
C TYR A 191 -14.44 -2.28 16.74
N ILE A 192 -14.07 -3.27 15.95
CA ILE A 192 -12.68 -3.70 15.78
C ILE A 192 -12.04 -2.94 14.63
N ILE A 193 -12.77 -2.78 13.51
CA ILE A 193 -12.25 -2.15 12.30
C ILE A 193 -12.90 -0.77 12.15
N GLN A 194 -12.10 0.25 12.35
CA GLN A 194 -12.50 1.64 12.09
C GLN A 194 -11.95 2.09 10.75
N LYS A 195 -12.78 2.81 10.01
CA LYS A 195 -12.42 3.38 8.71
C LYS A 195 -13.12 4.72 8.54
N ALA A 196 -12.40 5.68 7.99
CA ALA A 196 -12.93 6.98 7.62
C ALA A 196 -12.26 7.47 6.35
N CYS A 197 -13.04 7.87 5.37
CA CYS A 197 -12.55 8.47 4.13
C CYS A 197 -12.97 9.93 4.03
N THR A 198 -12.06 10.73 3.50
CA THR A 198 -12.32 12.08 2.97
C THR A 198 -12.10 12.05 1.46
N LEU A 199 -12.22 13.20 0.80
CA LEU A 199 -11.93 13.31 -0.64
C LEU A 199 -10.46 13.00 -0.99
N SER A 200 -9.53 13.15 -0.03
CA SER A 200 -8.09 13.08 -0.29
C SER A 200 -7.38 11.91 0.37
N PHE A 201 -7.98 11.25 1.35
CA PHE A 201 -7.37 10.11 2.04
C PHE A 201 -8.39 9.22 2.75
N CYS A 202 -8.01 7.97 2.98
CA CYS A 202 -8.72 7.05 3.86
C CYS A 202 -7.84 6.61 5.00
N MET A 203 -8.33 6.76 6.22
CA MET A 203 -7.75 6.17 7.42
C MET A 203 -8.38 4.81 7.70
N ASN A 204 -7.58 3.92 8.24
CA ASN A 204 -8.01 2.59 8.63
C ASN A 204 -7.25 2.18 9.88
N SER A 205 -7.94 1.61 10.84
CA SER A 205 -7.33 1.08 12.06
C SER A 205 -8.05 -0.19 12.50
N ILE A 206 -7.29 -1.07 13.15
CA ILE A 206 -7.79 -2.20 13.91
C ILE A 206 -7.42 -1.92 15.36
N SER A 207 -8.42 -1.79 16.22
CA SER A 207 -8.22 -1.60 17.66
C SER A 207 -8.12 -2.92 18.39
N ASP A 208 -7.34 -2.94 19.47
CA ASP A 208 -7.28 -4.08 20.38
C ASP A 208 -8.49 -4.05 21.32
N LEU A 209 -9.36 -5.05 21.22
CA LEU A 209 -10.45 -5.28 22.17
C LEU A 209 -10.06 -6.26 23.29
N GLY A 210 -8.86 -6.81 23.26
CA GLY A 210 -8.40 -7.88 24.18
C GLY A 210 -7.84 -7.41 25.52
N GLY A 211 -7.70 -6.13 25.75
CA GLY A 211 -7.24 -5.56 27.01
C GLY A 211 -8.35 -4.80 27.71
N PHE A 212 -8.52 -5.00 29.01
CA PHE A 212 -9.32 -4.16 29.91
C PHE A 212 -8.70 -2.75 29.99
N ALA A 213 -8.56 -2.07 28.89
CA ALA A 213 -8.16 -0.66 28.84
C ALA A 213 -9.43 0.18 28.78
N SER A 214 -9.58 1.02 29.78
CA SER A 214 -10.61 2.04 29.88
C SER A 214 -10.80 2.77 28.55
N PRO A 215 -12.04 3.08 28.10
CA PRO A 215 -12.32 3.74 26.83
C PRO A 215 -11.75 5.16 26.68
N SER A 216 -10.95 5.62 27.62
CA SER A 216 -10.30 6.95 27.61
C SER A 216 -8.82 6.95 27.19
N ALA A 217 -8.20 5.79 27.00
CA ALA A 217 -6.84 5.70 26.51
C ALA A 217 -6.86 4.98 25.16
N GLY A 218 -6.97 5.72 24.06
CA GLY A 218 -6.46 5.23 22.81
C GLY A 218 -5.00 4.80 23.03
N PRO A 219 -4.45 3.82 22.30
CA PRO A 219 -3.07 3.41 22.45
C PRO A 219 -2.21 4.68 22.37
N GLU A 220 -1.49 5.01 23.45
CA GLU A 220 -0.47 6.05 23.40
C GLU A 220 0.48 5.65 22.29
N ILE A 221 0.41 6.37 21.18
CA ILE A 221 1.34 6.20 20.07
C ILE A 221 2.72 6.48 20.67
N PRO A 222 3.65 5.52 20.67
CA PRO A 222 5.00 5.80 21.11
C PRO A 222 5.54 6.89 20.19
N ILE A 223 5.59 8.12 20.70
CA ILE A 223 6.17 9.26 20.00
C ILE A 223 7.67 8.94 19.86
N SER A 224 8.06 8.36 18.73
CA SER A 224 9.44 8.42 18.34
C SER A 224 9.73 9.89 18.05
N ASN A 225 10.86 10.44 18.51
CA ASN A 225 11.28 11.83 18.46
C ASN A 225 11.29 12.53 17.08
N GLY A 226 10.40 12.15 16.17
CA GLY A 226 10.08 12.83 14.93
C GLY A 226 8.70 13.46 15.06
N LYS A 227 8.59 14.75 14.83
CA LYS A 227 7.31 15.48 14.82
C LYS A 227 6.27 14.69 14.04
N ASP A 228 5.17 14.33 14.70
CA ASP A 228 3.98 13.80 14.02
C ASP A 228 3.52 14.82 12.98
N LEU A 229 3.69 14.50 11.71
CA LEU A 229 3.12 15.30 10.63
C LEU A 229 1.61 15.08 10.62
N THR A 230 0.84 16.12 10.84
CA THR A 230 -0.61 16.08 10.68
C THR A 230 -0.97 15.81 9.22
N ALA A 231 -2.15 15.26 8.96
CA ALA A 231 -2.66 15.07 7.60
C ALA A 231 -2.59 16.37 6.75
N GLN A 232 -2.74 17.54 7.40
CA GLN A 232 -2.59 18.85 6.75
C GLN A 232 -1.13 19.17 6.38
N GLU A 233 -0.17 18.82 7.23
CA GLU A 233 1.26 19.02 6.94
C GLU A 233 1.73 18.09 5.83
N ILE A 234 1.27 16.83 5.83
CA ILE A 234 1.54 15.87 4.76
C ILE A 234 0.93 16.38 3.44
N SER A 235 -0.32 16.86 3.46
CA SER A 235 -0.97 17.45 2.29
C SER A 235 -0.19 18.66 1.76
N LYS A 236 0.32 19.54 2.64
CA LYS A 236 1.16 20.69 2.25
C LYS A 236 2.50 20.25 1.64
N VAL A 237 3.14 19.21 2.17
CA VAL A 237 4.38 18.65 1.61
C VAL A 237 4.13 18.09 0.21
N LEU A 238 3.02 17.36 0.03
CA LEU A 238 2.62 16.78 -1.26
C LEU A 238 2.27 17.86 -2.29
N GLN A 239 1.54 18.92 -1.88
CA GLN A 239 1.21 20.05 -2.75
C GLN A 239 2.44 20.86 -3.16
N LYS A 240 3.37 21.11 -2.22
CA LYS A 240 4.60 21.88 -2.50
C LYS A 240 5.51 21.17 -3.50
N LYS A 241 5.56 19.83 -3.49
CA LYS A 241 6.32 19.05 -4.46
C LYS A 241 5.65 18.92 -5.83
N SER A 242 4.31 18.97 -5.89
CA SER A 242 3.56 19.03 -7.15
C SER A 242 3.86 20.34 -7.91
N LEU A 243 4.07 21.45 -7.20
CA LEU A 243 4.43 22.74 -7.79
C LEU A 243 5.89 22.83 -8.30
N LEU A 244 6.79 22.01 -7.77
CA LEU A 244 8.21 21.99 -8.18
C LEU A 244 8.48 21.12 -9.42
N LEU A 245 7.49 20.37 -9.90
CA LEU A 245 7.58 19.56 -11.12
C LEU A 245 7.15 20.33 -12.39
N PHE A 246 6.79 21.60 -12.26
CA PHE A 246 6.35 22.47 -13.36
C PHE A 246 7.29 23.68 -13.62
N VAL A 247 8.57 23.60 -13.17
CA VAL A 247 9.60 24.60 -13.52
C VAL A 247 10.72 23.92 -14.27
#